data_edd7a3145e5e648d9c1109e4e915fa69
#
_entry.id   edd7a3145e5e648d9c1109e4e915fa69
#
_cell.length_a   1.000
_cell.length_b   1.000
_cell.length_c   1.000
_cell.angle_alpha   90.00
_cell.angle_beta   90.00
_cell.angle_gamma   90.00
#
_symmetry.space_group_name_H-M   'P 1'
#
loop_
_entity.id
_entity.type
_entity.pdbx_description
1 polymer ?
#
loop_
_entity_poly.entity_id
_entity_poly.type
_entity_poly.pdbx_seq_one_letter_code
_entity_poly.pdbx_strand_id
1 'polypeptide(L)'
;MALTAGQIVDAAHDLVAQYGVQDVSMRRVAAELGVQPGALYYHVPNKQEMLRRVAHRVLQPLRDVPGEPLELMQHLRRLILALPDGGDLILIAYALDPDLPPVPALRNALASRSEDVRLRSVDAGVLMRYALGALAIEQNSVLFGRSADESALLYDRGIKAILGQPREVPRE
;
A
#
# COMPACT_ATOMS: atom_id res chain seq x y z
N MET A 1 -21.01 -4.51 -24.15
CA MET A 1 -19.58 -4.11 -24.06
C MET A 1 -18.81 -5.31 -23.53
N ALA A 2 -17.64 -5.66 -24.09
CA ALA A 2 -16.86 -6.82 -23.62
C ALA A 2 -16.24 -6.51 -22.25
N LEU A 3 -16.25 -7.48 -21.32
CA LEU A 3 -15.60 -7.39 -20.01
C LEU A 3 -14.09 -7.21 -20.19
N THR A 4 -13.49 -6.34 -19.40
CA THR A 4 -12.03 -6.08 -19.39
C THR A 4 -11.43 -6.26 -18.00
N ALA A 5 -10.13 -6.52 -17.94
CA ALA A 5 -9.41 -6.59 -16.67
C ALA A 5 -9.48 -5.26 -15.88
N GLY A 6 -9.50 -4.12 -16.58
CA GLY A 6 -9.66 -2.80 -15.97
C GLY A 6 -10.98 -2.67 -15.21
N GLN A 7 -12.11 -3.03 -15.85
CA GLN A 7 -13.42 -2.99 -15.21
C GLN A 7 -13.52 -3.88 -13.98
N ILE A 8 -12.87 -5.05 -14.00
CA ILE A 8 -12.81 -5.95 -12.84
C ILE A 8 -12.05 -5.29 -11.68
N VAL A 9 -10.91 -4.65 -11.99
CA VAL A 9 -10.09 -3.96 -10.97
C VAL A 9 -10.83 -2.73 -10.43
N ASP A 10 -11.56 -2.01 -11.29
CA ASP A 10 -12.36 -0.85 -10.89
C ASP A 10 -13.47 -1.26 -9.91
N ALA A 11 -14.26 -2.27 -10.27
CA ALA A 11 -15.31 -2.79 -9.40
C ALA A 11 -14.75 -3.38 -8.09
N ALA A 12 -13.61 -4.06 -8.14
CA ALA A 12 -12.96 -4.58 -6.95
C ALA A 12 -12.43 -3.44 -6.05
N HIS A 13 -11.87 -2.38 -6.64
CA HIS A 13 -11.44 -1.18 -5.91
C HIS A 13 -12.60 -0.52 -5.17
N ASP A 14 -13.74 -0.33 -5.85
CA ASP A 14 -14.92 0.30 -5.27
C ASP A 14 -15.50 -0.53 -4.12
N LEU A 15 -15.50 -1.86 -4.26
CA LEU A 15 -15.88 -2.76 -3.17
C LEU A 15 -14.91 -2.70 -1.98
N VAL A 16 -13.59 -2.61 -2.21
CA VAL A 16 -12.62 -2.40 -1.14
C VAL A 16 -12.87 -1.06 -0.45
N ALA A 17 -13.08 0.01 -1.21
CA ALA A 17 -13.32 1.35 -0.66
C ALA A 17 -14.60 1.43 0.19
N GLN A 18 -15.60 0.64 -0.15
CA GLN A 18 -16.88 0.65 0.55
C GLN A 18 -16.95 -0.33 1.73
N TYR A 19 -16.35 -1.52 1.61
CA TYR A 19 -16.58 -2.63 2.54
C TYR A 19 -15.30 -3.24 3.13
N GLY A 20 -14.11 -2.79 2.70
CA GLY A 20 -12.85 -3.41 3.08
C GLY A 20 -12.49 -4.67 2.28
N VAL A 21 -11.26 -5.15 2.50
CA VAL A 21 -10.68 -6.29 1.75
C VAL A 21 -11.35 -7.63 2.06
N GLN A 22 -11.82 -7.80 3.31
CA GLN A 22 -12.41 -9.06 3.76
C GLN A 22 -13.69 -9.40 2.98
N ASP A 23 -14.48 -8.38 2.69
CA ASP A 23 -15.76 -8.51 1.98
C ASP A 23 -15.62 -8.67 0.45
N VAL A 24 -14.43 -8.51 -0.11
CA VAL A 24 -14.19 -8.66 -1.55
C VAL A 24 -13.94 -10.11 -1.92
N SER A 25 -14.68 -10.60 -2.90
CA SER A 25 -14.53 -11.93 -3.50
C SER A 25 -14.80 -11.91 -4.99
N MET A 26 -14.26 -12.88 -5.74
CA MET A 26 -14.52 -13.03 -7.17
C MET A 26 -16.02 -13.07 -7.47
N ARG A 27 -16.81 -13.74 -6.62
CA ARG A 27 -18.27 -13.82 -6.77
C ARG A 27 -18.94 -12.45 -6.58
N ARG A 28 -18.52 -11.67 -5.58
CA ARG A 28 -19.09 -10.36 -5.30
C ARG A 28 -18.77 -9.35 -6.41
N VAL A 29 -17.53 -9.36 -6.91
CA VAL A 29 -17.13 -8.54 -8.07
C VAL A 29 -17.90 -8.93 -9.34
N ALA A 30 -18.11 -10.22 -9.57
CA ALA A 30 -18.93 -10.68 -10.70
C ALA A 30 -20.38 -10.20 -10.60
N ALA A 31 -20.96 -10.26 -9.40
CA ALA A 31 -22.32 -9.76 -9.15
C ALA A 31 -22.42 -8.25 -9.38
N GLU A 32 -21.43 -7.47 -8.92
CA GLU A 32 -21.35 -6.02 -9.15
C GLU A 32 -21.32 -5.67 -10.65
N LEU A 33 -20.60 -6.47 -11.44
CA LEU A 33 -20.48 -6.28 -12.89
C LEU A 33 -21.62 -6.91 -13.68
N GLY A 34 -22.56 -7.61 -13.04
CA GLY A 34 -23.68 -8.29 -13.71
C GLY A 34 -23.23 -9.47 -14.60
N VAL A 35 -22.13 -10.13 -14.28
CA VAL A 35 -21.57 -11.24 -15.07
C VAL A 35 -21.46 -12.53 -14.25
N GLN A 36 -21.28 -13.67 -14.93
CA GLN A 36 -20.98 -14.93 -14.24
C GLN A 36 -19.53 -14.92 -13.68
N PRO A 37 -19.29 -15.48 -12.48
CA PRO A 37 -17.95 -15.52 -11.89
C PRO A 37 -16.88 -16.13 -12.80
N GLY A 38 -17.25 -17.11 -13.63
CA GLY A 38 -16.36 -17.74 -14.60
C GLY A 38 -15.76 -16.76 -15.62
N ALA A 39 -16.50 -15.70 -15.97
CA ALA A 39 -16.01 -14.69 -16.91
C ALA A 39 -14.81 -13.88 -16.38
N LEU A 40 -14.72 -13.70 -15.05
CA LEU A 40 -13.61 -12.97 -14.44
C LEU A 40 -12.28 -13.71 -14.59
N TYR A 41 -12.31 -15.04 -14.49
CA TYR A 41 -11.08 -15.86 -14.48
C TYR A 41 -10.32 -15.82 -15.80
N TYR A 42 -10.96 -15.44 -16.92
CA TYR A 42 -10.28 -15.18 -18.19
C TYR A 42 -9.37 -13.95 -18.15
N HIS A 43 -9.66 -12.99 -17.26
CA HIS A 43 -8.95 -11.71 -17.16
C HIS A 43 -8.08 -11.63 -15.90
N VAL A 44 -8.53 -12.25 -14.80
CA VAL A 44 -7.91 -12.22 -13.49
C VAL A 44 -7.98 -13.61 -12.87
N PRO A 45 -6.85 -14.31 -12.71
CA PRO A 45 -6.85 -15.75 -12.42
C PRO A 45 -7.32 -16.11 -11.01
N ASN A 46 -7.24 -15.18 -10.05
CA ASN A 46 -7.64 -15.42 -8.65
C ASN A 46 -7.82 -14.10 -7.88
N LYS A 47 -8.34 -14.21 -6.63
CA LYS A 47 -8.54 -13.07 -5.72
C LYS A 47 -7.23 -12.34 -5.43
N GLN A 48 -6.14 -13.05 -5.21
CA GLN A 48 -4.84 -12.48 -4.84
C GLN A 48 -4.31 -11.57 -5.97
N GLU A 49 -4.36 -12.04 -7.20
CA GLU A 49 -3.96 -11.24 -8.38
C GLU A 49 -4.89 -10.03 -8.57
N MET A 50 -6.18 -10.19 -8.31
CA MET A 50 -7.13 -9.07 -8.34
C MET A 50 -6.74 -8.01 -7.29
N LEU A 51 -6.51 -8.41 -6.03
CA LEU A 51 -6.09 -7.49 -4.97
C LEU A 51 -4.74 -6.84 -5.26
N ARG A 52 -3.78 -7.57 -5.84
CA ARG A 52 -2.51 -7.00 -6.28
C ARG A 52 -2.72 -5.86 -7.30
N ARG A 53 -3.60 -6.07 -8.29
CA ARG A 53 -3.93 -5.03 -9.29
C ARG A 53 -4.67 -3.85 -8.66
N VAL A 54 -5.57 -4.09 -7.70
CA VAL A 54 -6.21 -3.01 -6.93
C VAL A 54 -5.16 -2.20 -6.16
N ALA A 55 -4.20 -2.86 -5.51
CA ALA A 55 -3.11 -2.17 -4.81
C ALA A 55 -2.25 -1.31 -5.75
N HIS A 56 -1.92 -1.82 -6.95
CA HIS A 56 -1.22 -1.02 -7.98
C HIS A 56 -2.03 0.22 -8.39
N ARG A 57 -3.35 0.11 -8.49
CA ARG A 57 -4.22 1.25 -8.79
C ARG A 57 -4.22 2.27 -7.66
N VAL A 58 -4.34 1.83 -6.40
CA VAL A 58 -4.30 2.70 -5.22
C VAL A 58 -2.96 3.43 -5.12
N LEU A 59 -1.87 2.74 -5.40
CA LEU A 59 -0.51 3.28 -5.30
C LEU A 59 0.00 3.91 -6.61
N GLN A 60 -0.83 3.98 -7.65
CA GLN A 60 -0.46 4.61 -8.92
C GLN A 60 0.08 6.04 -8.76
N PRO A 61 -0.44 6.89 -7.84
CA PRO A 61 0.14 8.21 -7.61
C PRO A 61 1.58 8.21 -7.09
N LEU A 62 2.10 7.06 -6.64
CA LEU A 62 3.48 6.89 -6.18
C LEU A 62 4.39 6.21 -7.21
N ARG A 63 3.85 5.87 -8.40
CA ARG A 63 4.63 5.31 -9.47
C ARG A 63 5.48 6.40 -10.10
N ASP A 64 6.79 6.15 -10.17
CA ASP A 64 7.75 7.01 -10.87
C ASP A 64 7.81 8.47 -10.39
N VAL A 65 7.31 8.74 -9.18
CA VAL A 65 7.34 10.08 -8.58
C VAL A 65 8.71 10.31 -7.95
N PRO A 66 9.45 11.32 -8.39
CA PRO A 66 10.66 11.73 -7.68
C PRO A 66 10.27 12.35 -6.33
N GLY A 67 11.03 12.08 -5.29
CA GLY A 67 10.77 12.66 -3.96
C GLY A 67 11.75 12.13 -2.93
N GLU A 68 11.83 12.84 -1.82
CA GLU A 68 12.60 12.37 -0.66
C GLU A 68 11.95 11.14 -0.04
N PRO A 69 12.74 10.19 0.49
CA PRO A 69 12.19 8.95 1.06
C PRO A 69 11.11 9.18 2.12
N LEU A 70 11.27 10.18 2.98
CA LEU A 70 10.28 10.52 3.99
C LEU A 70 8.95 10.97 3.37
N GLU A 71 8.99 11.82 2.35
CA GLU A 71 7.79 12.33 1.65
C GLU A 71 7.04 11.19 0.94
N LEU A 72 7.79 10.28 0.28
CA LEU A 72 7.22 9.09 -0.36
C LEU A 72 6.50 8.21 0.67
N MET A 73 7.10 8.00 1.84
CA MET A 73 6.51 7.19 2.91
C MET A 73 5.29 7.86 3.55
N GLN A 74 5.29 9.19 3.71
CA GLN A 74 4.13 9.94 4.17
C GLN A 74 2.99 9.92 3.15
N HIS A 75 3.31 9.98 1.86
CA HIS A 75 2.30 9.86 0.81
C HIS A 75 1.71 8.44 0.77
N LEU A 76 2.56 7.40 0.89
CA LEU A 76 2.11 6.01 1.05
C LEU A 76 1.11 5.88 2.21
N ARG A 77 1.43 6.44 3.39
CA ARG A 77 0.53 6.43 4.54
C ARG A 77 -0.84 7.03 4.20
N ARG A 78 -0.88 8.22 3.58
CA ARG A 78 -2.15 8.87 3.21
C ARG A 78 -3.01 8.00 2.29
N LEU A 79 -2.41 7.38 1.28
CA LEU A 79 -3.13 6.53 0.33
C LEU A 79 -3.69 5.27 1.00
N ILE A 80 -2.90 4.64 1.87
CA ILE A 80 -3.31 3.41 2.57
C ILE A 80 -4.45 3.71 3.56
N LEU A 81 -4.33 4.76 4.36
CA LEU A 81 -5.33 5.10 5.39
C LEU A 81 -6.62 5.68 4.80
N ALA A 82 -6.62 6.07 3.53
CA ALA A 82 -7.84 6.50 2.83
C ALA A 82 -8.81 5.35 2.52
N LEU A 83 -8.36 4.10 2.67
CA LEU A 83 -9.15 2.90 2.37
C LEU A 83 -9.40 2.09 3.65
N PRO A 84 -10.61 1.56 3.86
CA PRO A 84 -10.84 0.50 4.84
C PRO A 84 -9.92 -0.69 4.56
N ASP A 85 -9.29 -1.24 5.59
CA ASP A 85 -8.34 -2.36 5.49
C ASP A 85 -7.21 -2.13 4.45
N GLY A 86 -6.89 -0.86 4.18
CA GLY A 86 -5.86 -0.52 3.19
C GLY A 86 -4.48 -1.10 3.55
N GLY A 87 -4.15 -1.17 4.84
CA GLY A 87 -2.95 -1.85 5.34
C GLY A 87 -2.91 -3.32 4.92
N ASP A 88 -3.99 -4.05 5.11
CA ASP A 88 -4.11 -5.47 4.75
C ASP A 88 -4.04 -5.66 3.22
N LEU A 89 -4.70 -4.78 2.46
CA LEU A 89 -4.62 -4.79 0.99
C LEU A 89 -3.18 -4.70 0.51
N ILE A 90 -2.44 -3.71 0.99
CA ILE A 90 -1.07 -3.46 0.52
C ILE A 90 -0.11 -4.53 1.08
N LEU A 91 -0.34 -5.05 2.29
CA LEU A 91 0.44 -6.17 2.83
C LEU A 91 0.36 -7.41 1.94
N ILE A 92 -0.85 -7.81 1.53
CA ILE A 92 -1.09 -8.93 0.62
C ILE A 92 -0.40 -8.68 -0.72
N ALA A 93 -0.58 -7.49 -1.29
CA ALA A 93 -0.02 -7.14 -2.58
C ALA A 93 1.52 -7.08 -2.57
N TYR A 94 2.12 -6.53 -1.50
CA TYR A 94 3.57 -6.46 -1.34
C TYR A 94 4.22 -7.83 -1.17
N ALA A 95 3.53 -8.77 -0.53
CA ALA A 95 4.00 -10.16 -0.44
C ALA A 95 4.07 -10.86 -1.81
N LEU A 96 3.20 -10.45 -2.75
CA LEU A 96 3.14 -10.98 -4.12
C LEU A 96 4.06 -10.21 -5.09
N ASP A 97 4.29 -8.93 -4.83
CA ASP A 97 5.03 -8.02 -5.68
C ASP A 97 5.93 -7.11 -4.84
N PRO A 98 7.19 -7.51 -4.60
CA PRO A 98 8.15 -6.70 -3.83
C PRO A 98 8.53 -5.37 -4.49
N ASP A 99 8.19 -5.17 -5.77
CA ASP A 99 8.42 -3.94 -6.52
C ASP A 99 7.18 -3.04 -6.61
N LEU A 100 6.17 -3.35 -5.79
CA LEU A 100 4.99 -2.50 -5.66
C LEU A 100 5.38 -1.04 -5.33
N PRO A 101 4.75 -0.01 -5.97
CA PRO A 101 5.02 1.37 -5.60
C PRO A 101 4.85 1.62 -4.09
N PRO A 102 5.69 2.41 -3.44
CA PRO A 102 6.74 3.28 -4.01
C PRO A 102 8.14 2.66 -4.09
N VAL A 103 8.32 1.34 -4.02
CA VAL A 103 9.63 0.69 -3.87
C VAL A 103 10.63 1.12 -4.95
N PRO A 104 10.31 1.18 -6.26
CA PRO A 104 11.25 1.66 -7.26
C PRO A 104 11.68 3.11 -7.02
N ALA A 105 10.74 3.99 -6.67
CA ALA A 105 11.02 5.38 -6.36
C ALA A 105 11.91 5.52 -5.09
N LEU A 106 11.64 4.72 -4.05
CA LEU A 106 12.46 4.67 -2.84
C LEU A 106 13.90 4.23 -3.13
N ARG A 107 14.10 3.20 -3.96
CA ARG A 107 15.44 2.76 -4.35
C ARG A 107 16.21 3.88 -5.07
N ASN A 108 15.55 4.62 -5.94
CA ASN A 108 16.13 5.77 -6.61
C ASN A 108 16.47 6.90 -5.64
N ALA A 109 15.53 7.24 -4.73
CA ALA A 109 15.74 8.28 -3.72
C ALA A 109 16.86 7.92 -2.70
N LEU A 110 17.08 6.63 -2.44
CA LEU A 110 18.15 6.14 -1.58
C LEU A 110 19.50 6.01 -2.31
N ALA A 111 19.54 6.24 -3.62
CA ALA A 111 20.76 6.09 -4.43
C ALA A 111 21.92 6.98 -3.96
N SER A 112 21.63 8.18 -3.47
CA SER A 112 22.63 9.11 -2.94
C SER A 112 23.23 8.68 -1.59
N ARG A 113 22.62 7.71 -0.91
CA ARG A 113 23.02 7.25 0.43
C ARG A 113 24.01 6.09 0.40
N SER A 114 23.99 5.31 -0.69
CA SER A 114 24.89 4.20 -0.91
C SER A 114 25.05 3.93 -2.42
N GLU A 115 26.26 3.63 -2.85
CA GLU A 115 26.51 3.17 -4.23
C GLU A 115 26.14 1.69 -4.43
N ASP A 116 26.06 0.91 -3.34
CA ASP A 116 25.70 -0.50 -3.38
C ASP A 116 24.18 -0.67 -3.60
N VAL A 117 23.83 -1.20 -4.76
CA VAL A 117 22.44 -1.49 -5.17
C VAL A 117 21.75 -2.45 -4.19
N ARG A 118 22.49 -3.38 -3.58
CA ARG A 118 21.94 -4.34 -2.62
C ARG A 118 21.51 -3.63 -1.34
N LEU A 119 22.33 -2.71 -0.82
CA LEU A 119 21.99 -1.93 0.38
C LEU A 119 20.77 -1.04 0.14
N ARG A 120 20.69 -0.35 -1.02
CA ARG A 120 19.51 0.45 -1.39
C ARG A 120 18.22 -0.38 -1.44
N SER A 121 18.29 -1.60 -1.96
CA SER A 121 17.16 -2.53 -1.99
C SER A 121 16.77 -3.01 -0.60
N VAL A 122 17.74 -3.27 0.27
CA VAL A 122 17.50 -3.63 1.68
C VAL A 122 16.84 -2.47 2.41
N ASP A 123 17.34 -1.26 2.27
CA ASP A 123 16.77 -0.06 2.91
C ASP A 123 15.33 0.18 2.48
N ALA A 124 15.03 0.11 1.17
CA ALA A 124 13.66 0.23 0.69
C ALA A 124 12.75 -0.87 1.23
N GLY A 125 13.24 -2.11 1.30
CA GLY A 125 12.52 -3.24 1.87
C GLY A 125 12.27 -3.11 3.39
N VAL A 126 13.21 -2.53 4.13
CA VAL A 126 13.06 -2.25 5.57
C VAL A 126 12.01 -1.18 5.79
N LEU A 127 12.08 -0.07 5.03
CA LEU A 127 11.08 1.00 5.08
C LEU A 127 9.67 0.48 4.81
N MET A 128 9.50 -0.32 3.78
CA MET A 128 8.19 -0.89 3.44
C MET A 128 7.66 -1.81 4.54
N ARG A 129 8.49 -2.71 5.09
CA ARG A 129 8.05 -3.62 6.15
C ARG A 129 7.68 -2.88 7.43
N TYR A 130 8.47 -1.87 7.80
CA TYR A 130 8.14 -1.01 8.93
C TYR A 130 6.81 -0.29 8.68
N ALA A 131 6.67 0.37 7.52
CA ALA A 131 5.48 1.13 7.17
C ALA A 131 4.22 0.27 7.19
N LEU A 132 4.25 -0.89 6.55
CA LEU A 132 3.09 -1.78 6.48
C LEU A 132 2.70 -2.30 7.86
N GLY A 133 3.67 -2.68 8.70
CA GLY A 133 3.40 -3.07 10.08
C GLY A 133 2.80 -1.94 10.91
N ALA A 134 3.36 -0.74 10.82
CA ALA A 134 2.87 0.43 11.53
C ALA A 134 1.44 0.82 11.09
N LEU A 135 1.17 0.80 9.78
CA LEU A 135 -0.14 1.15 9.24
C LEU A 135 -1.23 0.12 9.55
N ALA A 136 -0.89 -1.17 9.52
CA ALA A 136 -1.81 -2.22 9.96
C ALA A 136 -2.16 -2.06 11.45
N ILE A 137 -1.18 -1.75 12.29
CA ILE A 137 -1.41 -1.46 13.72
C ILE A 137 -2.26 -0.20 13.88
N GLU A 138 -1.98 0.87 13.12
CA GLU A 138 -2.72 2.12 13.20
C GLU A 138 -4.20 1.91 12.87
N GLN A 139 -4.52 1.26 11.73
CA GLN A 139 -5.90 1.00 11.33
C GLN A 139 -6.65 0.15 12.35
N ASN A 140 -6.03 -0.91 12.85
CA ASN A 140 -6.64 -1.75 13.89
C ASN A 140 -6.78 -1.01 15.23
N SER A 141 -5.83 -0.15 15.59
CA SER A 141 -5.87 0.60 16.86
C SER A 141 -7.04 1.59 16.91
N VAL A 142 -7.39 2.22 15.80
CA VAL A 142 -8.53 3.13 15.68
C VAL A 142 -9.84 2.38 15.99
N LEU A 143 -9.97 1.12 15.55
CA LEU A 143 -11.14 0.29 15.86
C LEU A 143 -11.31 0.05 17.38
N PHE A 144 -10.20 0.14 18.14
CA PHE A 144 -10.19 -0.01 19.59
C PHE A 144 -10.11 1.32 20.35
N GLY A 145 -10.39 2.45 19.67
CA GLY A 145 -10.47 3.78 20.28
C GLY A 145 -9.13 4.42 20.62
N ARG A 146 -8.01 3.99 20.00
CA ARG A 146 -6.70 4.63 20.19
C ARG A 146 -6.56 5.88 19.30
N SER A 147 -5.71 6.82 19.74
CA SER A 147 -5.48 8.07 19.03
C SER A 147 -4.74 7.84 17.71
N ALA A 148 -5.28 8.41 16.62
CA ALA A 148 -4.63 8.43 15.33
C ALA A 148 -3.38 9.34 15.32
N ASP A 149 -3.35 10.39 16.16
CA ASP A 149 -2.24 11.34 16.22
C ASP A 149 -0.97 10.70 16.79
N GLU A 150 -1.12 9.86 17.85
CA GLU A 150 0.01 9.10 18.41
C GLU A 150 0.59 8.13 17.38
N SER A 151 -0.27 7.44 16.63
CA SER A 151 0.14 6.51 15.58
C SER A 151 0.88 7.22 14.44
N ALA A 152 0.42 8.40 14.03
CA ALA A 152 1.09 9.23 13.02
C ALA A 152 2.49 9.64 13.46
N LEU A 153 2.63 10.07 14.72
CA LEU A 153 3.92 10.46 15.29
C LEU A 153 4.90 9.27 15.35
N LEU A 154 4.41 8.10 15.75
CA LEU A 154 5.22 6.87 15.80
C LEU A 154 5.66 6.44 14.41
N TYR A 155 4.77 6.53 13.41
CA TYR A 155 5.10 6.25 12.01
C TYR A 155 6.26 7.12 11.52
N ASP A 156 6.13 8.44 11.63
CA ASP A 156 7.14 9.39 11.16
C ASP A 156 8.48 9.21 11.90
N ARG A 157 8.44 9.02 13.22
CA ARG A 157 9.66 8.78 14.02
C ARG A 157 10.38 7.53 13.57
N GLY A 158 9.67 6.45 13.29
CA GLY A 158 10.28 5.21 12.83
C GLY A 158 10.89 5.33 11.45
N ILE A 159 10.20 5.98 10.50
CA ILE A 159 10.76 6.26 9.16
C ILE A 159 12.04 7.10 9.29
N LYS A 160 12.01 8.20 10.05
CA LYS A 160 13.17 9.07 10.28
C LYS A 160 14.34 8.28 10.91
N ALA A 161 14.07 7.39 11.87
CA ALA A 161 15.08 6.57 12.52
C ALA A 161 15.75 5.59 11.53
N ILE A 162 14.97 4.92 10.68
CA ILE A 162 15.49 4.02 9.63
C ILE A 162 16.33 4.79 8.62
N LEU A 163 15.91 6.00 8.27
CA LEU A 163 16.65 6.89 7.37
C LEU A 163 17.90 7.50 8.00
N GLY A 164 18.16 7.28 9.30
CA GLY A 164 19.31 7.86 10.02
C GLY A 164 19.20 9.38 10.21
N GLN A 165 18.00 9.95 10.15
CA GLN A 165 17.78 11.37 10.40
C GLN A 165 17.83 11.65 11.90
N PRO A 166 18.40 12.81 12.33
CA PRO A 166 18.46 13.17 13.73
C PRO A 166 17.05 13.24 14.35
N ARG A 167 16.94 12.84 15.62
CA ARG A 167 15.70 13.05 16.39
C ARG A 167 15.51 14.54 16.59
N GLU A 168 14.38 15.08 16.16
CA GLU A 168 13.95 16.40 16.61
C GLU A 168 13.66 16.31 18.11
N VAL A 169 14.51 16.92 18.93
CA VAL A 169 14.24 17.09 20.36
C VAL A 169 13.24 18.24 20.47
N PRO A 170 12.06 18.05 21.11
CA PRO A 170 11.15 19.15 21.36
C PRO A 170 11.93 20.26 22.11
N ARG A 171 11.90 21.48 21.62
CA ARG A 171 12.36 22.64 22.38
C ARG A 171 11.35 22.84 23.50
N GLU A 172 11.83 22.70 24.75
CA GLU A 172 11.06 23.06 25.95
C GLU A 172 10.67 24.54 25.93
#